data_13db75690db8098c75b7184264b7320a
#
_entry.id   13db75690db8098c75b7184264b7320a
#
_cell.length_a   1.000
_cell.length_b   1.000
_cell.length_c   1.000
_cell.angle_alpha   90.00
_cell.angle_beta   90.00
_cell.angle_gamma   90.00
#
_symmetry.space_group_name_H-M   'P 1'
#
loop_
_entity.id
_entity.type
_entity.pdbx_description
1 polymer ?
#
loop_
_entity_poly.entity_id
_entity_poly.type
_entity_poly.pdbx_seq_one_letter_code
_entity_poly.pdbx_strand_id
1 'polypeptide(L)'
;DVAKTGTGYEASWGSGHPVIAFLGEFDALYGMNQKADCPSYHPEDPDGMGQGCGHHMLGVGAIAAGMAYREMLKENGGSGTVKIFGCPGEESGSGKAYMARDGVFDDCDIALTWHPANFHMVCTGSSQSCIQACFRFHGVSSHAAGAPHLGRSALDAVELMDVGVNYMREHMEDSDRVHYAITNTGGKSPNVVQAEAEVRYLIRSAT
;
A
#
# COMPACT_ATOMS: atom_id res chain seq x y z
N ASP A 1 12.93 22.48 10.91
CA ASP A 1 11.64 22.89 10.36
C ASP A 1 10.79 21.66 10.05
N VAL A 2 9.47 21.80 10.08
CA VAL A 2 8.52 20.77 9.71
C VAL A 2 7.54 21.35 8.71
N ALA A 3 7.39 20.70 7.57
CA ALA A 3 6.48 21.08 6.51
C ALA A 3 5.55 19.94 6.09
N LYS A 4 4.38 20.27 5.56
CA LYS A 4 3.49 19.30 4.93
C LYS A 4 3.81 19.24 3.44
N THR A 5 4.11 18.06 2.93
CA THR A 5 4.45 17.81 1.52
C THR A 5 3.30 17.10 0.82
N GLY A 6 2.34 17.86 0.29
CA GLY A 6 1.13 17.27 -0.28
C GLY A 6 0.38 16.42 0.76
N THR A 7 0.50 15.09 0.66
CA THR A 7 -0.11 14.12 1.58
C THR A 7 0.82 13.63 2.71
N GLY A 8 2.12 13.96 2.63
CA GLY A 8 3.12 13.55 3.62
C GLY A 8 3.59 14.69 4.51
N TYR A 9 4.62 14.43 5.29
CA TYR A 9 5.28 15.38 6.18
C TYR A 9 6.79 15.33 5.94
N GLU A 10 7.43 16.49 6.03
CA GLU A 10 8.89 16.64 6.01
C GLU A 10 9.34 17.37 7.28
N ALA A 11 10.38 16.84 7.92
CA ALA A 11 11.13 17.54 8.95
C ALA A 11 12.59 17.63 8.48
N SER A 12 13.17 18.84 8.54
CA SER A 12 14.55 19.09 8.08
C SER A 12 15.40 19.77 9.15
N TRP A 13 16.70 19.45 9.16
CA TRP A 13 17.71 20.05 10.01
C TRP A 13 19.06 20.09 9.29
N GLY A 14 19.84 21.14 9.54
CA GLY A 14 21.16 21.34 8.95
C GLY A 14 21.12 22.16 7.67
N SER A 15 22.22 22.17 6.96
CA SER A 15 22.36 22.85 5.67
C SER A 15 23.51 22.28 4.85
N GLY A 16 23.42 22.40 3.52
CA GLY A 16 24.43 21.88 2.58
C GLY A 16 24.31 20.38 2.34
N HIS A 17 25.29 19.86 1.65
CA HIS A 17 25.35 18.46 1.23
C HIS A 17 26.29 17.61 2.10
N PRO A 18 26.09 16.30 2.19
CA PRO A 18 24.99 15.57 1.56
C PRO A 18 23.62 15.83 2.24
N VAL A 19 22.55 15.78 1.45
CA VAL A 19 21.16 15.76 1.92
C VAL A 19 20.73 14.32 2.06
N ILE A 20 20.58 13.83 3.29
CA ILE A 20 20.20 12.45 3.57
C ILE A 20 18.77 12.40 4.12
N ALA A 21 17.93 11.67 3.40
CA ALA A 21 16.53 11.45 3.74
C ALA A 21 16.30 10.11 4.43
N PHE A 22 15.50 10.11 5.48
CA PHE A 22 14.99 8.93 6.16
C PHE A 22 13.48 8.84 5.92
N LEU A 23 13.03 7.77 5.26
CA LEU A 23 11.64 7.59 4.86
C LEU A 23 10.93 6.64 5.84
N GLY A 24 9.83 7.09 6.42
CA GLY A 24 9.03 6.31 7.35
C GLY A 24 7.58 6.20 6.89
N GLU A 25 7.12 4.99 6.62
CA GLU A 25 5.72 4.67 6.41
C GLU A 25 4.98 4.68 7.76
N PHE A 26 3.67 4.95 7.74
CA PHE A 26 2.88 5.02 8.97
C PHE A 26 1.39 4.62 8.78
N ASP A 27 1.02 4.13 7.59
CA ASP A 27 -0.32 3.63 7.32
C ASP A 27 -0.56 2.25 7.93
N ALA A 28 -1.79 1.75 7.82
CA ALA A 28 -2.24 0.52 8.42
C ALA A 28 -3.11 -0.29 7.44
N LEU A 29 -3.25 -1.58 7.70
CA LEU A 29 -4.03 -2.52 6.91
C LEU A 29 -5.46 -2.66 7.46
N TYR A 30 -6.43 -2.66 6.57
CA TYR A 30 -7.83 -2.94 6.90
C TYR A 30 -8.03 -4.39 7.37
N GLY A 31 -8.88 -4.56 8.37
CA GLY A 31 -9.23 -5.88 8.90
C GLY A 31 -8.12 -6.57 9.70
N MET A 32 -7.07 -5.84 10.06
CA MET A 32 -5.95 -6.38 10.83
C MET A 32 -5.87 -5.80 12.25
N ASN A 33 -6.99 -5.29 12.76
CA ASN A 33 -7.07 -4.84 14.15
C ASN A 33 -6.75 -5.99 15.10
N GLN A 34 -5.98 -5.70 16.12
CA GLN A 34 -5.52 -6.68 17.09
C GLN A 34 -5.32 -6.01 18.45
N LYS A 35 -5.78 -6.67 19.50
CA LYS A 35 -5.53 -6.27 20.88
C LYS A 35 -4.03 -6.22 21.17
N ALA A 36 -3.58 -5.12 21.78
CA ALA A 36 -2.18 -4.98 22.19
C ALA A 36 -1.78 -6.06 23.20
N ASP A 37 -0.53 -6.49 23.10
CA ASP A 37 0.09 -7.48 24.01
C ASP A 37 -0.66 -8.83 24.08
N CYS A 38 -1.43 -9.17 23.03
CA CYS A 38 -2.15 -10.43 22.95
C CYS A 38 -1.57 -11.31 21.82
N PRO A 39 -0.93 -12.46 22.14
CA PRO A 39 -0.28 -13.31 21.14
C PRO A 39 -1.26 -14.19 20.34
N SER A 40 -2.51 -14.25 20.75
CA SER A 40 -3.58 -14.97 20.04
C SER A 40 -4.44 -14.01 19.24
N TYR A 41 -5.08 -14.51 18.18
CA TYR A 41 -6.03 -13.72 17.39
C TYR A 41 -7.14 -13.15 18.29
N HIS A 42 -7.17 -11.85 18.44
CA HIS A 42 -8.11 -11.15 19.31
C HIS A 42 -8.36 -9.70 18.78
N PRO A 43 -9.10 -9.54 17.69
CA PRO A 43 -9.45 -8.21 17.21
C PRO A 43 -10.42 -7.54 18.21
N GLU A 44 -10.16 -6.27 18.55
CA GLU A 44 -11.10 -5.45 19.32
C GLU A 44 -12.18 -4.87 18.39
N ASP A 45 -11.84 -4.66 17.12
CA ASP A 45 -12.74 -4.29 16.04
C ASP A 45 -12.37 -5.12 14.79
N PRO A 46 -13.17 -6.12 14.41
CA PRO A 46 -12.87 -6.99 13.26
C PRO A 46 -12.72 -6.25 11.92
N ASP A 47 -13.35 -5.10 11.77
CA ASP A 47 -13.26 -4.26 10.57
C ASP A 47 -12.23 -3.12 10.74
N GLY A 48 -11.58 -3.05 11.90
CA GLY A 48 -10.63 -2.02 12.24
C GLY A 48 -9.27 -2.17 11.54
N MET A 49 -8.56 -1.04 11.46
CA MET A 49 -7.20 -1.01 10.93
C MET A 49 -6.19 -1.62 11.93
N GLY A 50 -5.13 -2.24 11.40
CA GLY A 50 -4.07 -2.81 12.23
C GLY A 50 -2.69 -2.78 11.55
N GLN A 51 -1.68 -2.99 12.36
CA GLN A 51 -0.27 -2.83 11.99
C GLN A 51 0.39 -4.16 11.58
N GLY A 52 -0.30 -4.95 10.76
CA GLY A 52 0.19 -6.25 10.30
C GLY A 52 1.51 -6.18 9.52
N CYS A 53 1.79 -5.05 8.85
CA CYS A 53 3.04 -4.81 8.13
C CYS A 53 4.11 -4.10 8.98
N GLY A 54 3.75 -3.57 10.14
CA GLY A 54 4.70 -2.96 11.08
C GLY A 54 5.10 -1.52 10.76
N HIS A 55 4.32 -0.79 9.98
CA HIS A 55 4.63 0.59 9.57
C HIS A 55 4.73 1.57 10.76
N HIS A 56 4.05 1.30 11.87
CA HIS A 56 4.24 2.07 13.10
C HIS A 56 5.69 2.05 13.60
N MET A 57 6.44 0.95 13.36
CA MET A 57 7.86 0.87 13.68
C MET A 57 8.72 1.61 12.66
N LEU A 58 8.32 1.62 11.38
CA LEU A 58 9.05 2.32 10.32
C LEU A 58 9.12 3.82 10.58
N GLY A 59 8.00 4.43 10.89
CA GLY A 59 7.93 5.87 11.20
C GLY A 59 8.82 6.25 12.37
N VAL A 60 8.72 5.51 13.47
CA VAL A 60 9.55 5.76 14.67
C VAL A 60 11.02 5.50 14.39
N GLY A 61 11.35 4.43 13.66
CA GLY A 61 12.73 4.09 13.27
C GLY A 61 13.35 5.15 12.38
N ALA A 62 12.62 5.68 11.39
CA ALA A 62 13.10 6.77 10.53
C ALA A 62 13.40 8.05 11.34
N ILE A 63 12.53 8.41 12.28
CA ILE A 63 12.76 9.55 13.19
C ILE A 63 14.01 9.31 14.04
N ALA A 64 14.15 8.14 14.66
CA ALA A 64 15.30 7.80 15.49
C ALA A 64 16.61 7.83 14.70
N ALA A 65 16.62 7.26 13.47
CA ALA A 65 17.80 7.27 12.58
C ALA A 65 18.19 8.70 12.18
N GLY A 66 17.23 9.53 11.79
CA GLY A 66 17.48 10.93 11.45
C GLY A 66 17.99 11.73 12.64
N MET A 67 17.46 11.50 13.83
CA MET A 67 17.93 12.12 15.06
C MET A 67 19.37 11.69 15.40
N ALA A 68 19.67 10.41 15.29
CA ALA A 68 21.03 9.88 15.55
C ALA A 68 22.06 10.46 14.56
N TYR A 69 21.68 10.51 13.27
CA TYR A 69 22.56 11.10 12.25
C TYR A 69 22.79 12.60 12.48
N ARG A 70 21.75 13.32 12.88
CA ARG A 70 21.88 14.74 13.30
C ARG A 70 22.89 14.92 14.43
N GLU A 71 22.82 14.13 15.49
CA GLU A 71 23.76 14.23 16.62
C GLU A 71 25.18 13.88 16.17
N MET A 72 25.35 12.86 15.33
CA MET A 72 26.65 12.51 14.74
C MET A 72 27.26 13.67 13.96
N LEU A 73 26.46 14.39 13.16
CA LEU A 73 26.95 15.58 12.43
C LEU A 73 27.40 16.69 13.37
N LYS A 74 26.65 16.93 14.46
CA LYS A 74 27.03 17.93 15.47
C LYS A 74 28.34 17.59 16.17
N GLU A 75 28.47 16.34 16.62
CA GLU A 75 29.63 15.88 17.36
C GLU A 75 30.93 15.91 16.50
N ASN A 76 30.81 15.59 15.22
CA ASN A 76 31.96 15.56 14.30
C ASN A 76 32.20 16.90 13.60
N GLY A 77 31.43 17.93 13.87
CA GLY A 77 31.55 19.21 13.16
C GLY A 77 31.28 19.10 11.66
N GLY A 78 30.52 18.09 11.24
CA GLY A 78 30.20 17.82 9.85
C GLY A 78 29.16 18.77 9.29
N SER A 79 29.18 18.98 7.97
CA SER A 79 28.12 19.65 7.23
C SER A 79 27.19 18.62 6.59
N GLY A 80 25.97 19.01 6.34
CA GLY A 80 24.96 18.17 5.70
C GLY A 80 23.55 18.52 6.16
N THR A 81 22.59 18.01 5.43
CA THR A 81 21.17 18.16 5.73
C THR A 81 20.55 16.80 6.05
N VAL A 82 19.80 16.74 7.14
CA VAL A 82 18.98 15.58 7.51
C VAL A 82 17.56 15.91 7.19
N LYS A 83 16.91 15.03 6.43
CA LYS A 83 15.47 15.08 6.17
C LYS A 83 14.78 13.82 6.70
N ILE A 84 13.61 13.96 7.29
CA ILE A 84 12.77 12.86 7.73
C ILE A 84 11.43 13.03 7.05
N PHE A 85 11.01 12.03 6.28
CA PHE A 85 9.74 12.05 5.57
C PHE A 85 8.75 11.06 6.19
N GLY A 86 7.57 11.54 6.53
CA GLY A 86 6.41 10.69 6.79
C GLY A 86 5.71 10.36 5.48
N CYS A 87 5.71 9.09 5.10
CA CYS A 87 5.23 8.57 3.83
C CYS A 87 3.90 7.84 4.01
N PRO A 88 2.74 8.44 3.68
CA PRO A 88 1.44 7.82 3.82
C PRO A 88 1.10 6.88 2.66
N GLY A 89 0.13 5.99 2.90
CA GLY A 89 -0.59 5.26 1.84
C GLY A 89 0.27 4.31 1.02
N GLU A 90 1.22 3.63 1.63
CA GLU A 90 2.02 2.59 0.95
C GLU A 90 1.14 1.43 0.53
N GLU A 91 0.34 0.89 1.48
CA GLU A 91 -0.49 -0.31 1.30
C GLU A 91 -1.63 -0.14 0.30
N SER A 92 -2.13 1.07 0.15
CA SER A 92 -3.33 1.33 -0.65
C SER A 92 -3.09 2.12 -1.94
N GLY A 93 -1.92 2.71 -2.13
CA GLY A 93 -1.76 3.64 -3.25
C GLY A 93 -0.34 4.02 -3.63
N SER A 94 0.68 3.34 -3.07
CA SER A 94 2.09 3.65 -3.37
C SER A 94 2.43 5.13 -3.16
N GLY A 95 2.08 5.68 -2.00
CA GLY A 95 2.17 7.12 -1.69
C GLY A 95 3.52 7.76 -2.03
N LYS A 96 4.64 7.04 -1.81
CA LYS A 96 5.99 7.51 -2.18
C LYS A 96 6.18 7.73 -3.68
N ALA A 97 5.49 6.97 -4.54
CA ALA A 97 5.54 7.19 -5.98
C ALA A 97 4.93 8.55 -6.37
N TYR A 98 3.84 8.94 -5.71
CA TYR A 98 3.25 10.27 -5.89
C TYR A 98 4.13 11.37 -5.31
N MET A 99 4.75 11.16 -4.15
CA MET A 99 5.70 12.11 -3.57
C MET A 99 6.91 12.32 -4.50
N ALA A 100 7.45 11.24 -5.08
CA ALA A 100 8.54 11.32 -6.06
C ALA A 100 8.12 12.04 -7.35
N ARG A 101 6.94 11.73 -7.89
CA ARG A 101 6.40 12.43 -9.07
C ARG A 101 6.26 13.94 -8.83
N ASP A 102 5.88 14.32 -7.62
CA ASP A 102 5.67 15.71 -7.24
C ASP A 102 6.98 16.41 -6.82
N GLY A 103 8.15 15.76 -7.01
CA GLY A 103 9.48 16.33 -6.78
C GLY A 103 9.90 16.42 -5.30
N VAL A 104 9.20 15.75 -4.40
CA VAL A 104 9.44 15.87 -2.95
C VAL A 104 10.87 15.43 -2.54
N PHE A 105 11.49 14.54 -3.33
CA PHE A 105 12.81 13.99 -3.04
C PHE A 105 13.92 14.54 -3.95
N ASP A 106 13.62 15.50 -4.83
CA ASP A 106 14.56 15.95 -5.88
C ASP A 106 15.84 16.60 -5.33
N ASP A 107 15.81 17.14 -4.13
CA ASP A 107 16.95 17.73 -3.46
C ASP A 107 17.70 16.77 -2.53
N CYS A 108 17.31 15.48 -2.49
CA CYS A 108 17.96 14.48 -1.67
C CYS A 108 19.09 13.77 -2.44
N ASP A 109 20.27 13.70 -1.86
CA ASP A 109 21.41 12.95 -2.42
C ASP A 109 21.27 11.45 -2.13
N ILE A 110 20.70 11.10 -0.97
CA ILE A 110 20.49 9.72 -0.52
C ILE A 110 19.14 9.60 0.17
N ALA A 111 18.40 8.57 -0.15
CA ALA A 111 17.18 8.20 0.56
C ALA A 111 17.33 6.81 1.17
N LEU A 112 17.07 6.70 2.47
CA LEU A 112 17.15 5.48 3.24
C LEU A 112 15.74 5.12 3.77
N THR A 113 15.40 3.87 3.59
CA THR A 113 14.19 3.28 4.16
C THR A 113 14.53 1.94 4.78
N TRP A 114 13.67 1.41 5.62
CA TRP A 114 13.79 0.06 6.15
C TRP A 114 12.41 -0.61 6.25
N HIS A 115 12.39 -1.91 6.38
CA HIS A 115 11.15 -2.65 6.58
C HIS A 115 11.41 -3.81 7.55
N PRO A 116 10.51 -4.11 8.50
CA PRO A 116 10.62 -5.27 9.37
C PRO A 116 10.72 -6.57 8.57
N ALA A 117 11.68 -7.41 8.95
CA ALA A 117 11.89 -8.72 8.36
C ALA A 117 12.45 -9.68 9.42
N ASN A 118 12.56 -10.95 9.07
CA ASN A 118 13.10 -11.98 9.97
C ASN A 118 14.63 -12.07 9.97
N PHE A 119 15.31 -11.18 9.26
CA PHE A 119 16.77 -11.11 9.17
C PHE A 119 17.23 -9.66 8.91
N HIS A 120 18.51 -9.38 9.19
CA HIS A 120 19.14 -8.10 8.91
C HIS A 120 19.90 -8.18 7.60
N MET A 121 19.60 -7.29 6.66
CA MET A 121 20.33 -7.16 5.39
C MET A 121 20.18 -5.74 4.81
N VAL A 122 21.08 -5.40 3.91
CA VAL A 122 20.90 -4.25 3.01
C VAL A 122 20.24 -4.77 1.73
N CYS A 123 19.01 -4.31 1.45
CA CYS A 123 18.30 -4.68 0.23
C CYS A 123 18.73 -3.77 -0.92
N THR A 124 19.40 -4.36 -1.91
CA THR A 124 19.87 -3.66 -3.12
C THR A 124 19.22 -4.21 -4.40
N GLY A 125 18.26 -5.09 -4.26
CA GLY A 125 17.53 -5.70 -5.38
C GLY A 125 16.49 -4.76 -6.00
N SER A 126 16.05 -5.11 -7.20
CA SER A 126 14.89 -4.49 -7.84
C SER A 126 13.59 -5.03 -7.25
N SER A 127 12.51 -4.28 -7.41
CA SER A 127 11.14 -4.74 -7.16
C SER A 127 10.39 -4.91 -8.46
N GLN A 128 9.32 -5.68 -8.44
CA GLN A 128 8.41 -5.77 -9.58
C GLN A 128 7.68 -4.44 -9.78
N SER A 129 7.38 -4.10 -11.04
CA SER A 129 6.36 -3.09 -11.34
C SER A 129 5.01 -3.55 -10.78
N CYS A 130 4.16 -2.61 -10.40
CA CYS A 130 2.88 -2.91 -9.81
C CYS A 130 1.81 -1.97 -10.34
N ILE A 131 0.72 -2.54 -10.87
CA ILE A 131 -0.46 -1.79 -11.30
C ILE A 131 -1.66 -2.26 -10.51
N GLN A 132 -2.36 -1.33 -9.88
CA GLN A 132 -3.67 -1.57 -9.29
C GLN A 132 -4.76 -1.11 -10.26
N ALA A 133 -5.71 -1.99 -10.57
CA ALA A 133 -6.85 -1.71 -11.43
C ALA A 133 -8.16 -2.08 -10.75
N CYS A 134 -9.16 -1.22 -10.91
CA CYS A 134 -10.49 -1.42 -10.38
C CYS A 134 -11.47 -1.62 -11.56
N PHE A 135 -12.10 -2.77 -11.62
CA PHE A 135 -13.07 -3.10 -12.68
C PHE A 135 -14.47 -3.06 -12.08
N ARG A 136 -15.30 -2.17 -12.61
CA ARG A 136 -16.70 -2.01 -12.21
C ARG A 136 -17.60 -2.50 -13.30
N PHE A 137 -18.55 -3.35 -12.92
CA PHE A 137 -19.54 -3.90 -13.83
C PHE A 137 -20.92 -3.37 -13.48
N HIS A 138 -21.69 -3.06 -14.50
CA HIS A 138 -23.05 -2.61 -14.39
C HIS A 138 -23.96 -3.59 -15.13
N GLY A 139 -24.99 -4.03 -14.43
CA GLY A 139 -25.96 -5.00 -14.92
C GLY A 139 -27.39 -4.46 -14.84
N VAL A 140 -28.34 -5.39 -14.85
CA VAL A 140 -29.77 -5.09 -14.70
C VAL A 140 -30.33 -5.94 -13.58
N SER A 141 -30.89 -5.32 -12.55
CA SER A 141 -31.50 -6.03 -11.44
C SER A 141 -32.82 -6.68 -11.85
N SER A 142 -33.08 -7.85 -11.31
CA SER A 142 -34.37 -8.53 -11.42
C SER A 142 -34.57 -9.49 -10.27
N HIS A 143 -35.81 -9.99 -10.11
CA HIS A 143 -36.09 -11.05 -9.14
C HIS A 143 -35.60 -12.38 -9.69
N ALA A 144 -34.61 -13.00 -9.03
CA ALA A 144 -33.92 -14.17 -9.53
C ALA A 144 -34.80 -15.42 -9.74
N ALA A 145 -35.90 -15.53 -9.03
CA ALA A 145 -36.86 -16.61 -9.21
C ALA A 145 -38.08 -16.23 -10.10
N GLY A 146 -38.56 -14.97 -9.96
CA GLY A 146 -39.77 -14.55 -10.67
C GLY A 146 -39.60 -14.13 -12.11
N ALA A 147 -38.44 -13.46 -12.41
CA ALA A 147 -38.14 -12.94 -13.73
C ALA A 147 -36.64 -12.89 -14.02
N PRO A 148 -35.89 -14.00 -13.86
CA PRO A 148 -34.43 -14.00 -14.03
C PRO A 148 -33.99 -13.59 -15.45
N HIS A 149 -34.78 -13.87 -16.47
CA HIS A 149 -34.52 -13.58 -17.86
C HIS A 149 -34.45 -12.07 -18.18
N LEU A 150 -35.01 -11.23 -17.31
CA LEU A 150 -34.94 -9.76 -17.42
C LEU A 150 -33.68 -9.18 -16.80
N GLY A 151 -32.98 -9.96 -15.96
CA GLY A 151 -31.76 -9.53 -15.29
C GLY A 151 -30.49 -9.70 -16.11
N ARG A 152 -29.45 -9.03 -15.70
CA ARG A 152 -28.05 -9.20 -16.12
C ARG A 152 -27.17 -9.00 -14.90
N SER A 153 -26.54 -10.07 -14.44
CA SER A 153 -25.75 -10.01 -13.21
C SER A 153 -24.38 -9.37 -13.47
N ALA A 154 -24.11 -8.29 -12.77
CA ALA A 154 -22.79 -7.70 -12.71
C ALA A 154 -21.79 -8.60 -11.95
N LEU A 155 -22.27 -9.36 -10.96
CA LEU A 155 -21.44 -10.31 -10.22
C LEU A 155 -20.97 -11.46 -11.09
N ASP A 156 -21.85 -12.03 -11.94
CA ASP A 156 -21.46 -13.07 -12.89
C ASP A 156 -20.35 -12.58 -13.83
N ALA A 157 -20.38 -11.32 -14.23
CA ALA A 157 -19.32 -10.71 -15.05
C ALA A 157 -17.99 -10.64 -14.32
N VAL A 158 -18.00 -10.30 -13.02
CA VAL A 158 -16.80 -10.35 -12.16
C VAL A 158 -16.27 -11.78 -12.08
N GLU A 159 -17.13 -12.75 -11.77
CA GLU A 159 -16.73 -14.16 -11.63
C GLU A 159 -16.16 -14.73 -12.93
N LEU A 160 -16.78 -14.42 -14.07
CA LEU A 160 -16.26 -14.82 -15.38
C LEU A 160 -14.90 -14.19 -15.68
N MET A 161 -14.71 -12.93 -15.34
CA MET A 161 -13.41 -12.25 -15.46
C MET A 161 -12.36 -12.94 -14.59
N ASP A 162 -12.67 -13.23 -13.33
CA ASP A 162 -11.77 -13.86 -12.38
C ASP A 162 -11.36 -15.28 -12.84
N VAL A 163 -12.32 -16.05 -13.34
CA VAL A 163 -12.04 -17.37 -13.95
C VAL A 163 -11.15 -17.23 -15.19
N GLY A 164 -11.46 -16.27 -16.07
CA GLY A 164 -10.65 -16.01 -17.28
C GLY A 164 -9.21 -15.64 -16.94
N VAL A 165 -9.01 -14.77 -15.97
CA VAL A 165 -7.68 -14.38 -15.49
C VAL A 165 -6.93 -15.57 -14.87
N ASN A 166 -7.62 -16.46 -14.16
CA ASN A 166 -6.98 -17.66 -13.62
C ASN A 166 -6.47 -18.61 -14.72
N TYR A 167 -7.16 -18.70 -15.87
CA TYR A 167 -6.65 -19.46 -17.01
C TYR A 167 -5.44 -18.81 -17.68
N MET A 168 -5.26 -17.50 -17.59
CA MET A 168 -4.07 -16.83 -18.13
C MET A 168 -2.79 -17.21 -17.36
N ARG A 169 -2.88 -17.72 -16.14
CA ARG A 169 -1.71 -18.01 -15.28
C ARG A 169 -0.76 -19.04 -15.91
N GLU A 170 -1.26 -19.97 -16.72
CA GLU A 170 -0.42 -20.95 -17.40
C GLU A 170 0.40 -20.35 -18.57
N HIS A 171 0.09 -19.12 -18.98
CA HIS A 171 0.72 -18.42 -20.09
C HIS A 171 1.53 -17.19 -19.64
N MET A 172 1.63 -16.94 -18.33
CA MET A 172 2.38 -15.83 -17.74
C MET A 172 3.82 -16.26 -17.45
N GLU A 173 4.72 -15.31 -17.47
CA GLU A 173 6.09 -15.54 -17.01
C GLU A 173 6.11 -15.89 -15.52
N ASP A 174 7.11 -16.67 -15.09
CA ASP A 174 7.23 -17.09 -13.69
C ASP A 174 7.37 -15.92 -12.71
N SER A 175 7.87 -14.79 -13.20
CA SER A 175 7.99 -13.53 -12.42
C SER A 175 6.69 -12.78 -12.27
N ASP A 176 5.68 -13.02 -13.11
CA ASP A 176 4.43 -12.26 -13.09
C ASP A 176 3.51 -12.72 -11.97
N ARG A 177 2.72 -11.79 -11.47
CA ARG A 177 1.69 -12.10 -10.46
C ARG A 177 0.42 -11.30 -10.74
N VAL A 178 -0.71 -11.97 -10.55
CA VAL A 178 -2.03 -11.34 -10.57
C VAL A 178 -2.80 -11.78 -9.34
N HIS A 179 -3.25 -10.80 -8.57
CA HIS A 179 -4.07 -10.99 -7.39
C HIS A 179 -5.36 -10.20 -7.55
N TYR A 180 -6.45 -10.65 -6.95
CA TYR A 180 -7.68 -9.88 -6.94
C TYR A 180 -8.45 -10.04 -5.64
N ALA A 181 -9.34 -9.08 -5.40
CA ALA A 181 -10.35 -9.14 -4.36
C ALA A 181 -11.66 -8.55 -4.89
N ILE A 182 -12.77 -9.24 -4.68
CA ILE A 182 -14.09 -8.68 -4.97
C ILE A 182 -14.42 -7.68 -3.87
N THR A 183 -14.49 -6.41 -4.22
CA THR A 183 -14.72 -5.30 -3.29
C THR A 183 -16.18 -4.91 -3.16
N ASN A 184 -17.00 -5.27 -4.16
CA ASN A 184 -18.45 -5.12 -4.12
C ASN A 184 -19.11 -6.30 -4.84
N THR A 185 -19.92 -7.08 -4.13
CA THR A 185 -20.67 -8.22 -4.69
C THR A 185 -22.07 -7.83 -5.21
N GLY A 186 -22.45 -6.55 -5.09
CA GLY A 186 -23.78 -6.07 -5.50
C GLY A 186 -24.91 -6.36 -4.52
N GLY A 187 -24.58 -6.80 -3.31
CA GLY A 187 -25.55 -7.06 -2.25
C GLY A 187 -25.42 -8.43 -1.59
N LYS A 188 -26.28 -8.70 -0.61
CA LYS A 188 -26.24 -9.92 0.20
C LYS A 188 -27.47 -10.83 -0.01
N SER A 189 -28.41 -10.44 -0.85
CA SER A 189 -29.66 -11.18 -1.08
C SER A 189 -29.57 -12.04 -2.34
N PRO A 190 -29.51 -13.39 -2.23
CA PRO A 190 -29.30 -14.26 -3.37
C PRO A 190 -30.49 -14.32 -4.34
N ASN A 191 -31.66 -13.82 -3.94
CA ASN A 191 -32.85 -13.73 -4.77
C ASN A 191 -32.95 -12.45 -5.61
N VAL A 192 -31.89 -11.63 -5.62
CA VAL A 192 -31.81 -10.41 -6.42
C VAL A 192 -30.62 -10.53 -7.36
N VAL A 193 -30.84 -10.37 -8.68
CA VAL A 193 -29.80 -10.28 -9.67
C VAL A 193 -29.04 -8.95 -9.46
N GLN A 194 -27.71 -9.00 -9.35
CA GLN A 194 -26.88 -7.87 -8.96
C GLN A 194 -26.74 -6.87 -10.10
N ALA A 195 -27.13 -5.62 -9.85
CA ALA A 195 -27.00 -4.53 -10.83
C ALA A 195 -25.60 -3.92 -10.89
N GLU A 196 -24.80 -4.09 -9.84
CA GLU A 196 -23.45 -3.57 -9.76
C GLU A 196 -22.54 -4.57 -9.07
N ALA A 197 -21.28 -4.63 -9.50
CA ALA A 197 -20.21 -5.36 -8.81
C ALA A 197 -18.86 -4.73 -9.11
N GLU A 198 -17.90 -4.91 -8.21
CA GLU A 198 -16.54 -4.40 -8.37
C GLU A 198 -15.53 -5.45 -7.95
N VAL A 199 -14.48 -5.59 -8.73
CA VAL A 199 -13.29 -6.36 -8.39
C VAL A 199 -12.05 -5.49 -8.56
N ARG A 200 -11.13 -5.60 -7.61
CA ARG A 200 -9.84 -4.90 -7.62
C ARG A 200 -8.73 -5.89 -7.89
N TYR A 201 -7.92 -5.58 -8.88
CA TYR A 201 -6.75 -6.35 -9.28
C TYR A 201 -5.47 -5.66 -8.88
N LEU A 202 -4.47 -6.45 -8.56
CA LEU A 202 -3.09 -6.06 -8.38
C LEU A 202 -2.24 -6.92 -9.32
N ILE A 203 -1.60 -6.29 -10.28
CA ILE A 203 -0.84 -6.93 -11.35
C ILE A 203 0.61 -6.55 -11.17
N ARG A 204 1.50 -7.55 -11.16
CA ARG A 204 2.94 -7.36 -10.96
C ARG A 204 3.71 -8.04 -12.08
N SER A 205 4.77 -7.38 -12.54
CA SER A 205 5.70 -7.92 -13.54
C SER A 205 7.13 -7.46 -13.25
N ALA A 206 8.11 -8.18 -13.73
CA ALA A 206 9.51 -7.80 -13.66
C ALA A 206 9.88 -6.63 -14.60
N THR A 207 9.05 -6.37 -15.61
CA THR A 207 9.25 -5.31 -16.62
C THR A 207 7.98 -4.50 -16.83
#